data_e6f9ca5e6fd4ec02ab86450fe7a6c499
#
_entry.id   e6f9ca5e6fd4ec02ab86450fe7a6c499
#
_cell.length_a   1.000
_cell.length_b   1.000
_cell.length_c   1.000
_cell.angle_alpha   90.00
_cell.angle_beta   90.00
_cell.angle_gamma   90.00
#
_symmetry.space_group_name_H-M   'P 1'
#
loop_
_entity.id
_entity.type
_entity.pdbx_description
1 polymer ?
#
loop_
_entity_poly.entity_id
_entity_poly.type
_entity_poly.pdbx_seq_one_letter_code
_entity_poly.pdbx_strand_id
1 'polypeptide(L)'
;MNITDIRIRKTYTENRLRALVSITVDYDLAVHDIKVIEGPERLFVAMPSRKDENGSFRDIAHPITPQARKQLEDAVLGAYGQYLAQQPASPESDSGNLLQTARQTALWEQNLYNAPDITYLD
;
A
#
# COMPACT_ATOMS: atom_id res chain seq x y z
N MET A 1 -13.87 -5.38 11.31
CA MET A 1 -12.43 -5.19 11.01
C MET A 1 -12.02 -3.81 11.46
N ASN A 2 -10.94 -3.72 12.18
CA ASN A 2 -10.46 -2.45 12.70
C ASN A 2 -9.07 -2.14 12.13
N ILE A 3 -9.00 -1.17 11.22
CA ILE A 3 -7.72 -0.78 10.61
C ILE A 3 -7.06 0.23 11.55
N THR A 4 -5.96 -0.17 12.16
CA THR A 4 -5.32 0.59 13.22
C THR A 4 -4.09 1.37 12.76
N ASP A 5 -3.58 1.08 11.57
CA ASP A 5 -2.48 1.85 10.97
C ASP A 5 -2.50 1.66 9.46
N ILE A 6 -2.08 2.69 8.74
CA ILE A 6 -1.95 2.65 7.28
C ILE A 6 -0.66 3.35 6.92
N ARG A 7 0.16 2.70 6.10
CA ARG A 7 1.42 3.27 5.66
C ARG A 7 1.50 3.27 4.15
N ILE A 8 1.70 4.45 3.59
CA ILE A 8 1.98 4.62 2.18
C ILE A 8 3.47 4.36 2.00
N ARG A 9 3.81 3.24 1.41
CA ARG A 9 5.21 2.83 1.31
C ARG A 9 5.91 3.41 0.11
N LYS A 10 5.21 3.55 -1.00
CA LYS A 10 5.80 4.04 -2.23
C LYS A 10 4.71 4.64 -3.10
N THR A 11 5.03 5.72 -3.80
CA THR A 11 4.11 6.35 -4.74
C THR A 11 4.73 6.45 -6.10
N TYR A 12 3.88 6.50 -7.12
CA TYR A 12 4.28 6.60 -8.52
C TYR A 12 3.46 7.71 -9.17
N THR A 13 4.04 8.41 -10.11
CA THR A 13 3.38 9.56 -10.75
C THR A 13 2.91 9.29 -12.18
N GLU A 14 3.53 8.34 -12.87
CA GLU A 14 3.25 8.14 -14.28
C GLU A 14 2.66 6.77 -14.61
N ASN A 15 2.51 5.92 -13.64
CA ASN A 15 1.96 4.59 -13.83
C ASN A 15 0.51 4.52 -13.39
N ARG A 16 -0.22 3.55 -13.90
CA ARG A 16 -1.56 3.27 -13.37
C ARG A 16 -1.48 2.82 -11.91
N LEU A 17 -0.43 2.12 -11.54
CA LEU A 17 -0.15 1.85 -10.14
C LEU A 17 0.30 3.16 -9.49
N ARG A 18 -0.48 3.64 -8.53
CA ARG A 18 -0.22 4.94 -7.88
C ARG A 18 0.49 4.82 -6.56
N ALA A 19 0.24 3.75 -5.83
CA ALA A 19 0.88 3.58 -4.52
C ALA A 19 0.89 2.13 -4.10
N LEU A 20 1.88 1.80 -3.27
CA LEU A 20 1.92 0.56 -2.50
C LEU A 20 1.66 0.92 -1.05
N VAL A 21 0.79 0.16 -0.41
CA VAL A 21 0.28 0.48 0.91
C VAL A 21 0.33 -0.75 1.79
N SER A 22 0.63 -0.55 3.05
CA SER A 22 0.51 -1.58 4.08
C SER A 22 -0.50 -1.12 5.12
N ILE A 23 -1.28 -2.04 5.64
CA ILE A 23 -2.21 -1.75 6.72
C ILE A 23 -1.92 -2.67 7.91
N THR A 24 -2.31 -2.21 9.09
CA THR A 24 -2.34 -3.03 10.29
C THR A 24 -3.79 -3.16 10.73
N VAL A 25 -4.18 -4.35 11.09
CA VAL A 25 -5.54 -4.66 11.54
C VAL A 25 -5.49 -5.08 12.99
N ASP A 26 -6.29 -4.45 13.82
CA ASP A 26 -6.41 -4.76 15.25
C ASP A 26 -5.09 -4.79 16.00
N TYR A 27 -4.13 -3.95 15.57
CA TYR A 27 -2.77 -3.88 16.13
C TYR A 27 -1.95 -5.17 15.99
N ASP A 28 -2.52 -6.21 15.43
CA ASP A 28 -1.90 -7.54 15.46
C ASP A 28 -1.56 -8.11 14.09
N LEU A 29 -2.24 -7.67 13.04
CA LEU A 29 -2.07 -8.26 11.72
C LEU A 29 -1.70 -7.19 10.70
N ALA A 30 -0.61 -7.41 9.97
CA ALA A 30 -0.22 -6.53 8.88
C ALA A 30 -0.52 -7.16 7.54
N VAL A 31 -1.03 -6.37 6.60
CA VAL A 31 -1.23 -6.79 5.22
C VAL A 31 -0.43 -5.85 4.33
N HIS A 32 0.47 -6.42 3.57
CA HIS A 32 1.36 -5.67 2.68
C HIS A 32 0.92 -5.78 1.23
N ASP A 33 1.50 -4.92 0.39
CA ASP A 33 1.31 -4.95 -1.07
C ASP A 33 -0.12 -4.69 -1.51
N ILE A 34 -0.83 -3.89 -0.73
CA ILE A 34 -2.09 -3.32 -1.16
C ILE A 34 -1.77 -2.20 -2.14
N LYS A 35 -2.50 -2.13 -3.23
CA LYS A 35 -2.20 -1.20 -4.32
C LYS A 35 -3.31 -0.18 -4.49
N VAL A 36 -2.91 1.06 -4.72
CA VAL A 36 -3.82 2.10 -5.21
C VAL A 36 -3.60 2.21 -6.70
N ILE A 37 -4.65 2.01 -7.48
CA ILE A 37 -4.59 1.95 -8.94
C ILE A 37 -5.51 2.99 -9.53
N GLU A 38 -5.02 3.68 -10.57
CA GLU A 38 -5.85 4.61 -11.31
C GLU A 38 -6.69 3.84 -12.33
N GLY A 39 -7.99 3.81 -12.08
CA GLY A 39 -8.95 3.26 -13.01
C GLY A 39 -9.43 4.30 -14.02
N PRO A 40 -10.30 3.90 -14.95
CA PRO A 40 -10.80 4.83 -15.98
C PRO A 40 -11.63 5.98 -15.41
N GLU A 41 -12.30 5.79 -14.29
CA GLU A 41 -13.14 6.81 -13.70
C GLU A 41 -12.68 7.28 -12.34
N ARG A 42 -12.01 6.42 -11.59
CA ARG A 42 -11.60 6.75 -10.23
C ARG A 42 -10.45 5.85 -9.81
N LEU A 43 -9.82 6.23 -8.71
CA LEU A 43 -8.86 5.38 -8.03
C LEU A 43 -9.58 4.21 -7.39
N PHE A 44 -8.95 3.05 -7.38
CA PHE A 44 -9.47 1.91 -6.65
C PHE A 44 -8.33 1.16 -5.95
N VAL A 45 -8.72 0.27 -5.06
CA VAL A 45 -7.79 -0.49 -4.25
C VAL A 45 -7.75 -1.92 -4.75
N ALA A 46 -6.55 -2.42 -5.03
CA ALA A 46 -6.33 -3.81 -5.37
C ALA A 46 -5.61 -4.51 -4.23
N MET A 47 -6.10 -5.66 -3.86
CA MET A 47 -5.52 -6.43 -2.77
C MET A 47 -4.28 -7.19 -3.24
N PRO A 48 -3.41 -7.61 -2.31
CA PRO A 48 -2.26 -8.41 -2.69
C PRO A 48 -2.71 -9.72 -3.33
N SER A 49 -2.10 -10.04 -4.45
CA SER A 49 -2.48 -11.20 -5.21
C SER A 49 -1.25 -11.96 -5.67
N ARG A 50 -1.48 -13.19 -6.07
CA ARG A 50 -0.44 -14.07 -6.51
C ARG A 50 -0.91 -14.83 -7.74
N LYS A 51 0.01 -15.04 -8.68
CA LYS A 51 -0.28 -15.81 -9.88
C LYS A 51 -0.23 -17.30 -9.54
N ASP A 52 -1.28 -18.01 -9.91
CA ASP A 52 -1.34 -19.45 -9.69
C ASP A 52 -0.71 -20.22 -10.85
N GLU A 53 -0.79 -21.56 -10.79
CA GLU A 53 -0.20 -22.44 -11.80
C GLU A 53 -0.82 -22.25 -13.17
N ASN A 54 -2.07 -21.81 -13.21
CA ASN A 54 -2.79 -21.62 -14.47
C ASN A 54 -2.59 -20.22 -15.06
N GLY A 55 -1.79 -19.39 -14.41
CA GLY A 55 -1.58 -18.03 -14.86
C GLY A 55 -2.63 -17.04 -14.40
N SER A 56 -3.58 -17.45 -13.59
CA SER A 56 -4.61 -16.58 -13.02
C SER A 56 -4.12 -15.95 -11.74
N PHE A 57 -4.56 -14.70 -11.50
CA PHE A 57 -4.22 -14.02 -10.24
C PHE A 57 -5.29 -14.31 -9.20
N ARG A 58 -4.84 -14.61 -8.00
CA ARG A 58 -5.72 -14.83 -6.87
C ARG A 58 -5.27 -13.95 -5.71
N ASP A 59 -6.23 -13.33 -5.06
CA ASP A 59 -5.93 -12.54 -3.87
C ASP A 59 -5.39 -13.42 -2.77
N ILE A 60 -4.30 -12.96 -2.16
CA ILE A 60 -3.73 -13.63 -1.00
C ILE A 60 -4.54 -13.28 0.24
N ALA A 61 -5.01 -12.05 0.31
CA ALA A 61 -5.82 -11.54 1.40
C ALA A 61 -6.83 -10.56 0.83
N HIS A 62 -8.09 -10.64 1.28
CA HIS A 62 -9.11 -9.71 0.82
C HIS A 62 -10.25 -9.64 1.82
N PRO A 63 -10.98 -8.51 1.86
CA PRO A 63 -12.17 -8.44 2.67
C PRO A 63 -13.25 -9.37 2.12
N ILE A 64 -14.01 -9.96 3.00
CA ILE A 64 -15.01 -10.95 2.60
C ILE A 64 -16.43 -10.44 2.73
N THR A 65 -16.62 -9.19 3.15
CA THR A 65 -17.94 -8.57 3.23
C THR A 65 -17.92 -7.24 2.51
N PRO A 66 -19.08 -6.77 1.99
CA PRO A 66 -19.14 -5.45 1.37
C PRO A 66 -18.76 -4.32 2.32
N GLN A 67 -19.12 -4.44 3.59
CA GLN A 67 -18.78 -3.42 4.59
C GLN A 67 -17.27 -3.34 4.81
N ALA A 68 -16.62 -4.49 4.94
CA ALA A 68 -15.17 -4.53 5.13
C ALA A 68 -14.46 -4.01 3.89
N ARG A 69 -14.94 -4.34 2.71
CA ARG A 69 -14.38 -3.84 1.45
C ARG A 69 -14.45 -2.32 1.38
N LYS A 70 -15.63 -1.77 1.69
CA LYS A 70 -15.81 -0.32 1.68
C LYS A 70 -14.92 0.35 2.72
N GLN A 71 -14.85 -0.21 3.91
CA GLN A 71 -14.01 0.32 4.98
C GLN A 71 -12.55 0.36 4.57
N LEU A 72 -12.07 -0.72 3.98
CA LEU A 72 -10.69 -0.80 3.51
C LEU A 72 -10.41 0.21 2.41
N GLU A 73 -11.27 0.28 1.40
CA GLU A 73 -11.09 1.22 0.30
C GLU A 73 -11.12 2.65 0.79
N ASP A 74 -12.09 3.01 1.61
CA ASP A 74 -12.20 4.38 2.12
C ASP A 74 -10.97 4.74 2.94
N ALA A 75 -10.50 3.84 3.78
CA ALA A 75 -9.34 4.09 4.64
C ALA A 75 -8.07 4.24 3.80
N VAL A 76 -7.84 3.35 2.86
CA VAL A 76 -6.63 3.39 2.03
C VAL A 76 -6.62 4.60 1.11
N LEU A 77 -7.73 4.86 0.43
CA LEU A 77 -7.81 5.99 -0.47
C LEU A 77 -7.76 7.32 0.29
N GLY A 78 -8.36 7.38 1.48
CA GLY A 78 -8.25 8.55 2.34
C GLY A 78 -6.82 8.82 2.78
N ALA A 79 -6.11 7.77 3.19
CA ALA A 79 -4.71 7.90 3.59
C ALA A 79 -3.84 8.33 2.42
N TYR A 80 -4.09 7.78 1.24
CA TYR A 80 -3.36 8.17 0.04
C TYR A 80 -3.57 9.64 -0.30
N GLY A 81 -4.82 10.10 -0.24
CA GLY A 81 -5.14 11.49 -0.49
C GLY A 81 -4.46 12.43 0.49
N GLN A 82 -4.48 12.08 1.77
CA GLN A 82 -3.78 12.86 2.78
C GLN A 82 -2.28 12.86 2.57
N TYR A 83 -1.72 11.74 2.20
CA TYR A 83 -0.29 11.65 1.91
C TYR A 83 0.10 12.59 0.79
N LEU A 84 -0.66 12.61 -0.30
CA LEU A 84 -0.39 13.51 -1.42
C LEU A 84 -0.54 14.98 -1.01
N ALA A 85 -1.54 15.29 -0.21
CA ALA A 85 -1.78 16.66 0.25
C ALA A 85 -0.65 17.16 1.18
N GLN A 86 0.01 16.26 1.88
CA GLN A 86 1.11 16.60 2.77
C GLN A 86 2.46 16.64 2.06
N GLN A 87 2.51 16.17 0.82
CA GLN A 87 3.75 16.25 0.05
C GLN A 87 3.99 17.71 -0.32
N PRO A 88 5.19 18.23 -0.06
CA PRO A 88 5.48 19.60 -0.44
C PRO A 88 5.41 19.75 -1.95
N ALA A 89 4.90 20.89 -2.39
CA ALA A 89 4.73 21.15 -3.82
C ALA A 89 6.05 21.47 -4.52
N SER A 90 7.05 21.91 -3.77
CA SER A 90 8.31 22.36 -4.34
C SER A 90 9.36 21.24 -4.26
N PRO A 91 9.86 20.77 -5.40
CA PRO A 91 10.91 19.76 -5.37
C PRO A 91 12.19 20.23 -4.70
N GLU A 92 12.45 21.53 -4.75
CA GLU A 92 13.68 22.09 -4.22
C GLU A 92 13.71 22.07 -2.69
N SER A 93 12.60 22.36 -2.06
CA SER A 93 12.51 22.31 -0.62
C SER A 93 12.56 20.89 -0.09
N ASP A 94 12.30 19.92 -0.95
CA ASP A 94 12.16 18.55 -0.54
C ASP A 94 13.39 17.70 -0.78
N SER A 95 14.35 18.21 -1.54
CA SER A 95 15.45 17.35 -1.97
C SER A 95 16.21 16.73 -0.81
N GLY A 96 16.45 17.48 0.24
CA GLY A 96 17.10 16.94 1.44
C GLY A 96 16.19 15.98 2.21
N ASN A 97 14.94 16.36 2.37
CA ASN A 97 13.97 15.55 3.10
C ASN A 97 13.63 14.28 2.32
N LEU A 98 13.54 14.39 1.00
CA LEU A 98 13.28 13.23 0.15
C LEU A 98 14.38 12.20 0.27
N LEU A 99 15.64 12.64 0.35
CA LEU A 99 16.74 11.71 0.50
C LEU A 99 16.67 10.96 1.82
N GLN A 100 16.36 11.66 2.90
CA GLN A 100 16.19 11.01 4.19
C GLN A 100 14.99 10.07 4.20
N THR A 101 13.90 10.51 3.64
CA THR A 101 12.70 9.69 3.55
C THR A 101 12.94 8.45 2.69
N ALA A 102 13.66 8.62 1.59
CA ALA A 102 13.99 7.50 0.72
C ALA A 102 14.86 6.48 1.43
N ARG A 103 15.83 6.94 2.21
CA ARG A 103 16.66 6.03 3.00
C ARG A 103 15.86 5.25 4.03
N GLN A 104 14.99 5.94 4.74
CA GLN A 104 14.13 5.30 5.73
C GLN A 104 13.20 4.30 5.05
N THR A 105 12.63 4.68 3.93
CA THR A 105 11.76 3.80 3.17
C THR A 105 12.52 2.58 2.67
N ALA A 106 13.73 2.77 2.17
CA ALA A 106 14.53 1.66 1.65
C ALA A 106 14.89 0.68 2.77
N LEU A 107 15.29 1.19 3.93
CA LEU A 107 15.60 0.34 5.08
C LEU A 107 14.35 -0.42 5.53
N TRP A 108 13.24 0.26 5.56
CA TRP A 108 11.98 -0.33 5.97
C TRP A 108 11.53 -1.40 4.99
N GLU A 109 11.68 -1.14 3.70
CA GLU A 109 11.38 -2.11 2.67
C GLU A 109 12.27 -3.34 2.76
N GLN A 110 13.55 -3.17 3.04
CA GLN A 110 14.44 -4.29 3.24
C GLN A 110 13.98 -5.16 4.41
N ASN A 111 13.57 -4.54 5.49
CA ASN A 111 13.06 -5.27 6.64
C ASN A 111 11.77 -6.02 6.27
N LEU A 112 10.92 -5.42 5.46
CA LEU A 112 9.71 -6.08 5.02
C LEU A 112 10.01 -7.27 4.12
N TYR A 113 10.96 -7.15 3.23
CA TYR A 113 11.32 -8.25 2.34
C TYR A 113 12.04 -9.36 3.06
N ASN A 114 12.77 -9.04 4.11
CA ASN A 114 13.44 -10.05 4.90
C ASN A 114 12.50 -10.77 5.85
N ALA A 115 11.60 -10.04 6.48
CA ALA A 115 10.62 -10.64 7.38
C ALA A 115 9.54 -11.44 6.64
N PRO A 116 8.98 -10.94 5.53
CA PRO A 116 7.93 -11.68 4.83
C PRO A 116 8.38 -12.96 4.17
N ASP A 117 9.66 -13.18 3.99
CA ASP A 117 10.14 -14.44 3.42
C ASP A 117 9.59 -15.65 4.17
N ILE A 118 9.46 -15.51 5.46
CA ILE A 118 8.89 -16.55 6.29
C ILE A 118 7.41 -16.73 5.98
N THR A 119 6.72 -15.65 5.71
CA THR A 119 5.29 -15.67 5.42
C THR A 119 5.00 -16.32 4.07
N TYR A 120 5.86 -16.10 3.11
CA TYR A 120 5.64 -16.62 1.77
C TYR A 120 5.91 -18.10 1.64
N LEU A 121 6.55 -18.69 2.59
CA LEU A 121 6.80 -20.13 2.59
C LEU A 121 5.53 -20.92 2.89
N ASP A 122 4.58 -20.28 3.48
CA ASP A 122 3.31 -20.89 3.75
C ASP A 122 2.39 -20.81 2.55
#